data_89c18b1bb8ed106fd1ee3efe73fd83a7
#
_entry.id   89c18b1bb8ed106fd1ee3efe73fd83a7
#
_cell.length_a   1.000
_cell.length_b   1.000
_cell.length_c   1.000
_cell.angle_alpha   90.00
_cell.angle_beta   90.00
_cell.angle_gamma   90.00
#
_symmetry.space_group_name_H-M   'P 1'
#
loop_
_entity.id
_entity.type
_entity.pdbx_description
1 polymer ?
#
loop_
_entity_poly.entity_id
_entity_poly.type
_entity_poly.pdbx_seq_one_letter_code
_entity_poly.pdbx_strand_id
1 'polypeptide(L)'
;MTKQQPPFKLNDIIEVNITGLGSSGEGVGKADGFTVFVYGALPGEKVSVKLFQVKKSYASGRILNILEESPQRVKPQCAFYEKCGGCQLQHLNYEGQLSVKRQQVKDAIERIGHITGCEVLPVLGMENPWHYRNKMQFPAAKTEGKIQIGCYAALTHNVINIDDCLIQKQANNKIMQVVRHWMQQFNISAYDESTGKGVVRHVMGRAGAKTGEVMAVIVTACYDIPHAGELVTMLKTEVDGLKSIVQNINKKRTNIIMGAKNRVLYGKSTIKDRLGNLKFNISPLSFFQVNSAQTEKLYATALDFAALSGKETVIDCYCGTGTISLYLAQKARKVYGIEIVEPAIKDANENAKANNIANAEFICGDAAVEMPALLKSGVKPDTVLLDPPRAGCDKKVLAAIAGVKPEKIVYVSCNPASLARDMAFLTENGYKAVKAQPVDMFPMTSHIETVALLMLEK
;
A
#
# COMPACT_ATOMS: atom_id res chain seq x y z
N MET A 1 -21.00 -2.64 37.10
CA MET A 1 -21.41 -2.04 35.83
C MET A 1 -22.28 -3.04 35.12
N THR A 2 -23.57 -2.78 35.00
CA THR A 2 -24.55 -3.61 34.29
C THR A 2 -24.12 -3.70 32.83
N LYS A 3 -23.93 -4.92 32.33
CA LYS A 3 -23.63 -5.17 30.88
C LYS A 3 -24.83 -4.67 30.05
N GLN A 4 -24.72 -3.44 29.53
CA GLN A 4 -25.74 -2.90 28.67
C GLN A 4 -25.82 -3.81 27.41
N GLN A 5 -26.98 -4.40 27.17
CA GLN A 5 -27.23 -5.17 25.95
C GLN A 5 -27.27 -4.21 24.75
N PRO A 6 -26.81 -4.64 23.57
CA PRO A 6 -26.96 -3.84 22.36
C PRO A 6 -28.43 -3.46 22.14
N PRO A 7 -28.74 -2.23 21.69
CA PRO A 7 -30.12 -1.79 21.50
C PRO A 7 -30.78 -2.47 20.28
N PHE A 8 -30.00 -3.09 19.40
CA PHE A 8 -30.46 -3.73 18.17
C PHE A 8 -30.17 -5.22 18.12
N LYS A 9 -30.89 -5.94 17.25
CA LYS A 9 -30.72 -7.37 16.97
C LYS A 9 -30.27 -7.61 15.54
N LEU A 10 -29.78 -8.82 15.28
CA LEU A 10 -29.46 -9.28 13.93
C LEU A 10 -30.73 -9.22 13.05
N ASN A 11 -30.57 -8.74 11.81
CA ASN A 11 -31.61 -8.49 10.82
C ASN A 11 -32.56 -7.31 11.10
N ASP A 12 -32.40 -6.55 12.18
CA ASP A 12 -33.14 -5.31 12.35
C ASP A 12 -32.87 -4.36 11.17
N ILE A 13 -33.93 -3.61 10.81
CA ILE A 13 -33.88 -2.54 9.82
C ILE A 13 -33.97 -1.22 10.58
N ILE A 14 -32.95 -0.38 10.42
CA ILE A 14 -32.81 0.89 11.13
C ILE A 14 -32.46 2.02 10.18
N GLU A 15 -32.77 3.25 10.54
CA GLU A 15 -32.27 4.45 9.83
C GLU A 15 -31.02 4.97 10.50
N VAL A 16 -30.04 5.36 9.68
CA VAL A 16 -28.74 5.87 10.16
C VAL A 16 -28.35 7.11 9.36
N ASN A 17 -27.99 8.18 10.06
CA ASN A 17 -27.31 9.34 9.48
C ASN A 17 -25.79 9.07 9.48
N ILE A 18 -25.19 9.12 8.30
CA ILE A 18 -23.76 8.84 8.11
C ILE A 18 -22.96 10.12 8.30
N THR A 19 -22.09 10.12 9.29
CA THR A 19 -21.29 11.30 9.68
C THR A 19 -19.83 11.24 9.29
N GLY A 20 -19.32 10.05 8.88
CA GLY A 20 -17.92 9.84 8.50
C GLY A 20 -17.69 8.51 7.82
N LEU A 21 -16.42 8.21 7.51
CA LEU A 21 -15.98 6.91 6.99
C LEU A 21 -15.06 6.22 7.98
N GLY A 22 -15.22 4.90 8.10
CA GLY A 22 -14.28 4.03 8.78
C GLY A 22 -13.01 3.75 7.96
N SER A 23 -12.04 3.09 8.58
CA SER A 23 -10.73 2.81 7.97
C SER A 23 -10.79 1.89 6.75
N SER A 24 -11.86 1.09 6.58
CA SER A 24 -12.05 0.22 5.42
C SER A 24 -12.97 0.84 4.35
N GLY A 25 -13.41 2.09 4.53
CA GLY A 25 -14.29 2.81 3.61
C GLY A 25 -15.78 2.62 3.85
N GLU A 26 -16.18 1.97 4.94
CA GLU A 26 -17.57 1.88 5.40
C GLU A 26 -18.07 3.20 5.99
N GLY A 27 -19.31 3.59 5.70
CA GLY A 27 -19.97 4.72 6.34
C GLY A 27 -20.10 4.50 7.85
N VAL A 28 -19.90 5.52 8.64
CA VAL A 28 -20.04 5.49 10.11
C VAL A 28 -21.12 6.48 10.53
N GLY A 29 -22.08 5.99 11.29
CA GLY A 29 -23.12 6.81 11.88
C GLY A 29 -23.52 6.28 13.27
N LYS A 30 -24.55 6.91 13.84
CA LYS A 30 -25.15 6.47 15.09
C LYS A 30 -26.67 6.34 14.94
N ALA A 31 -27.22 5.26 15.51
CA ALA A 31 -28.64 5.10 15.73
C ALA A 31 -28.85 4.89 17.24
N ASP A 32 -29.71 5.70 17.87
CA ASP A 32 -29.94 5.72 19.33
C ASP A 32 -28.63 5.77 20.16
N GLY A 33 -27.67 6.55 19.68
CA GLY A 33 -26.33 6.69 20.33
C GLY A 33 -25.37 5.52 20.07
N PHE A 34 -25.85 4.42 19.45
CA PHE A 34 -25.07 3.23 19.16
C PHE A 34 -24.37 3.33 17.79
N THR A 35 -23.08 3.00 17.73
CA THR A 35 -22.29 3.11 16.50
C THR A 35 -22.67 2.04 15.48
N VAL A 36 -22.91 2.46 14.24
CA VAL A 36 -23.25 1.58 13.12
C VAL A 36 -22.30 1.82 11.95
N PHE A 37 -21.69 0.74 11.47
CA PHE A 37 -20.88 0.71 10.25
C PHE A 37 -21.74 0.25 9.08
N VAL A 38 -21.79 1.03 8.01
CA VAL A 38 -22.68 0.78 6.87
C VAL A 38 -21.88 0.68 5.57
N TYR A 39 -21.81 -0.52 5.02
CA TYR A 39 -21.08 -0.73 3.76
C TYR A 39 -21.76 -0.02 2.60
N GLY A 40 -20.98 0.77 1.84
CA GLY A 40 -21.44 1.51 0.67
C GLY A 40 -22.12 2.85 0.98
N ALA A 41 -22.27 3.25 2.25
CA ALA A 41 -22.82 4.54 2.63
C ALA A 41 -21.74 5.63 2.70
N LEU A 42 -22.11 6.87 2.41
CA LEU A 42 -21.24 8.04 2.35
C LEU A 42 -21.62 9.09 3.41
N PRO A 43 -20.65 9.89 3.87
CA PRO A 43 -20.94 11.01 4.76
C PRO A 43 -21.98 11.96 4.17
N GLY A 44 -22.90 12.42 5.03
CA GLY A 44 -24.03 13.28 4.65
C GLY A 44 -25.26 12.53 4.13
N GLU A 45 -25.22 11.20 4.08
CA GLU A 45 -26.39 10.39 3.68
C GLU A 45 -27.23 10.01 4.89
N LYS A 46 -28.54 9.91 4.66
CA LYS A 46 -29.49 9.20 5.50
C LYS A 46 -29.88 7.90 4.80
N VAL A 47 -29.66 6.77 5.46
CA VAL A 47 -29.83 5.44 4.85
C VAL A 47 -30.68 4.52 5.72
N SER A 48 -31.51 3.68 5.07
CA SER A 48 -32.14 2.51 5.69
C SER A 48 -31.20 1.32 5.58
N VAL A 49 -30.89 0.66 6.70
CA VAL A 49 -29.83 -0.33 6.84
C VAL A 49 -30.38 -1.62 7.43
N LYS A 50 -30.07 -2.76 6.80
CA LYS A 50 -30.28 -4.09 7.39
C LYS A 50 -29.02 -4.54 8.11
N LEU A 51 -29.11 -4.82 9.41
CA LEU A 51 -28.00 -5.27 10.24
C LEU A 51 -27.68 -6.74 9.97
N PHE A 52 -26.41 -7.04 9.67
CA PHE A 52 -25.92 -8.41 9.52
C PHE A 52 -24.90 -8.81 10.60
N GLN A 53 -24.52 -7.88 11.45
CA GLN A 53 -23.67 -8.13 12.62
C GLN A 53 -24.03 -7.14 13.74
N VAL A 54 -24.17 -7.65 14.97
CA VAL A 54 -24.32 -6.83 16.17
C VAL A 54 -23.31 -7.30 17.22
N LYS A 55 -22.47 -6.40 17.69
CA LYS A 55 -21.49 -6.57 18.75
C LYS A 55 -21.87 -5.76 19.98
N LYS A 56 -21.09 -5.86 21.06
CA LYS A 56 -21.39 -5.13 22.31
C LYS A 56 -21.33 -3.60 22.15
N SER A 57 -20.47 -3.08 21.27
CA SER A 57 -20.19 -1.65 21.13
C SER A 57 -20.53 -1.07 19.76
N TYR A 58 -20.87 -1.90 18.79
CA TYR A 58 -21.22 -1.47 17.43
C TYR A 58 -22.06 -2.51 16.70
N ALA A 59 -22.72 -2.05 15.63
CA ALA A 59 -23.34 -2.92 14.63
C ALA A 59 -22.75 -2.68 13.24
N SER A 60 -22.92 -3.66 12.33
CA SER A 60 -22.59 -3.52 10.92
C SER A 60 -23.78 -3.91 10.07
N GLY A 61 -24.03 -3.15 9.02
CA GLY A 61 -25.16 -3.34 8.13
C GLY A 61 -24.85 -3.02 6.67
N ARG A 62 -25.84 -3.32 5.82
CA ARG A 62 -25.82 -2.98 4.40
C ARG A 62 -26.99 -2.07 4.09
N ILE A 63 -26.80 -1.14 3.17
CA ILE A 63 -27.86 -0.26 2.68
C ILE A 63 -28.98 -1.10 2.06
N LEU A 64 -30.22 -0.83 2.48
CA LEU A 64 -31.42 -1.23 1.76
C LEU A 64 -31.89 -0.11 0.82
N ASN A 65 -31.97 1.13 1.35
CA ASN A 65 -32.36 2.31 0.60
C ASN A 65 -31.52 3.51 1.05
N ILE A 66 -31.19 4.38 0.12
CA ILE A 66 -30.66 5.71 0.41
C ILE A 66 -31.88 6.64 0.47
N LEU A 67 -32.15 7.21 1.64
CA LEU A 67 -33.26 8.11 1.90
C LEU A 67 -32.94 9.56 1.53
N GLU A 68 -31.70 9.95 1.83
CA GLU A 68 -31.11 11.24 1.44
C GLU A 68 -29.71 10.96 0.90
N GLU A 69 -29.46 11.38 -0.34
CA GLU A 69 -28.22 11.09 -1.05
C GLU A 69 -27.19 12.21 -0.86
N SER A 70 -25.93 11.85 -0.67
CA SER A 70 -24.81 12.81 -0.63
C SER A 70 -24.59 13.43 -2.01
N PRO A 71 -24.41 14.77 -2.13
CA PRO A 71 -24.10 15.43 -3.39
C PRO A 71 -22.74 14.99 -3.98
N GLN A 72 -21.93 14.31 -3.19
CA GLN A 72 -20.63 13.78 -3.61
C GLN A 72 -20.71 12.34 -4.13
N ARG A 73 -21.90 11.70 -4.05
CA ARG A 73 -22.11 10.36 -4.60
C ARG A 73 -22.06 10.39 -6.12
N VAL A 74 -21.33 9.42 -6.68
CA VAL A 74 -21.23 9.22 -8.14
C VAL A 74 -21.38 7.76 -8.50
N LYS A 75 -21.77 7.49 -9.74
CA LYS A 75 -21.81 6.12 -10.25
C LYS A 75 -20.37 5.62 -10.46
N PRO A 76 -19.97 4.47 -9.87
CA PRO A 76 -18.67 3.87 -10.11
C PRO A 76 -18.42 3.59 -11.60
N GLN A 77 -17.23 3.93 -12.09
CA GLN A 77 -16.86 3.67 -13.49
C GLN A 77 -16.50 2.21 -13.74
N CYS A 78 -16.00 1.50 -12.72
CA CYS A 78 -15.60 0.10 -12.84
C CYS A 78 -16.81 -0.82 -12.78
N ALA A 79 -17.04 -1.62 -13.83
CA ALA A 79 -18.12 -2.60 -13.89
C ALA A 79 -18.03 -3.71 -12.81
N PHE A 80 -16.86 -3.87 -12.20
CA PHE A 80 -16.60 -4.89 -11.16
C PHE A 80 -16.67 -4.34 -9.74
N TYR A 81 -16.93 -3.03 -9.56
CA TYR A 81 -16.80 -2.34 -8.27
C TYR A 81 -17.58 -3.01 -7.13
N GLU A 82 -18.84 -3.37 -7.37
CA GLU A 82 -19.70 -3.98 -6.34
C GLU A 82 -19.25 -5.39 -5.90
N LYS A 83 -18.50 -6.09 -6.76
CA LYS A 83 -18.08 -7.48 -6.54
C LYS A 83 -16.61 -7.57 -6.13
N CYS A 84 -15.77 -6.67 -6.65
CA CYS A 84 -14.33 -6.66 -6.47
C CYS A 84 -13.94 -6.01 -5.14
N GLY A 85 -13.08 -6.68 -4.35
CA GLY A 85 -12.56 -6.12 -3.09
C GLY A 85 -11.42 -5.09 -3.24
N GLY A 86 -11.03 -4.75 -4.47
CA GLY A 86 -9.83 -3.93 -4.72
C GLY A 86 -10.01 -2.42 -4.49
N CYS A 87 -11.23 -1.90 -4.62
CA CYS A 87 -11.55 -0.47 -4.44
C CYS A 87 -12.74 -0.30 -3.49
N GLN A 88 -12.73 0.73 -2.65
CA GLN A 88 -13.78 0.99 -1.67
C GLN A 88 -14.51 2.32 -1.88
N LEU A 89 -13.94 3.26 -2.67
CA LEU A 89 -14.44 4.63 -2.73
C LEU A 89 -14.81 5.13 -4.14
N GLN A 90 -15.01 4.24 -5.14
CA GLN A 90 -15.38 4.70 -6.49
C GLN A 90 -16.77 5.33 -6.57
N HIS A 91 -17.63 5.09 -5.58
CA HIS A 91 -18.96 5.70 -5.47
C HIS A 91 -18.96 7.10 -4.82
N LEU A 92 -17.76 7.60 -4.44
CA LEU A 92 -17.50 8.95 -3.94
C LEU A 92 -16.67 9.69 -4.98
N ASN A 93 -17.05 10.93 -5.34
CA ASN A 93 -16.25 11.73 -6.25
C ASN A 93 -14.83 11.98 -5.69
N TYR A 94 -13.89 12.34 -6.55
CA TYR A 94 -12.49 12.35 -6.15
C TYR A 94 -12.17 13.42 -5.09
N GLU A 95 -12.81 14.58 -5.15
CA GLU A 95 -12.67 15.64 -4.14
C GLU A 95 -13.18 15.15 -2.76
N GLY A 96 -14.32 14.47 -2.76
CA GLY A 96 -14.85 13.82 -1.56
C GLY A 96 -13.89 12.78 -1.00
N GLN A 97 -13.23 11.96 -1.85
CA GLN A 97 -12.21 11.00 -1.42
C GLN A 97 -11.05 11.71 -0.71
N LEU A 98 -10.55 12.83 -1.26
CA LEU A 98 -9.47 13.60 -0.64
C LEU A 98 -9.91 14.21 0.71
N SER A 99 -11.14 14.73 0.77
CA SER A 99 -11.71 15.31 1.99
C SER A 99 -11.82 14.27 3.13
N VAL A 100 -12.40 13.10 2.86
CA VAL A 100 -12.55 12.04 3.88
C VAL A 100 -11.22 11.46 4.32
N LYS A 101 -10.25 11.34 3.42
CA LYS A 101 -8.89 10.88 3.75
C LYS A 101 -8.14 11.87 4.63
N ARG A 102 -8.29 13.18 4.37
CA ARG A 102 -7.76 14.22 5.26
C ARG A 102 -8.37 14.13 6.65
N GLN A 103 -9.70 14.00 6.72
CA GLN A 103 -10.41 13.90 7.99
C GLN A 103 -10.00 12.64 8.76
N GLN A 104 -9.77 11.51 8.09
CA GLN A 104 -9.29 10.28 8.71
C GLN A 104 -7.92 10.46 9.38
N VAL A 105 -6.99 11.17 8.73
CA VAL A 105 -5.68 11.47 9.33
C VAL A 105 -5.84 12.41 10.53
N LYS A 106 -6.66 13.46 10.40
CA LYS A 106 -6.94 14.41 11.47
C LYS A 106 -7.55 13.71 12.69
N ASP A 107 -8.59 12.91 12.47
CA ASP A 107 -9.26 12.16 13.55
C ASP A 107 -8.30 11.19 14.25
N ALA A 108 -7.39 10.55 13.52
CA ALA A 108 -6.40 9.67 14.14
C ALA A 108 -5.43 10.44 15.03
N ILE A 109 -4.88 11.56 14.56
CA ILE A 109 -3.95 12.40 15.33
C ILE A 109 -4.62 12.97 16.58
N GLU A 110 -5.87 13.48 16.47
CA GLU A 110 -6.56 14.12 17.58
C GLU A 110 -7.16 13.11 18.57
N ARG A 111 -7.77 12.00 18.08
CA ARG A 111 -8.53 11.07 18.95
C ARG A 111 -7.73 9.87 19.43
N ILE A 112 -6.76 9.39 18.64
CA ILE A 112 -5.90 8.26 19.03
C ILE A 112 -4.59 8.78 19.62
N GLY A 113 -3.98 9.77 18.95
CA GLY A 113 -2.74 10.39 19.40
C GLY A 113 -2.93 11.38 20.55
N HIS A 114 -4.16 11.89 20.78
CA HIS A 114 -4.45 12.98 21.71
C HIS A 114 -3.56 14.21 21.47
N ILE A 115 -3.13 14.41 20.23
CA ILE A 115 -2.23 15.49 19.83
C ILE A 115 -3.04 16.68 19.35
N THR A 116 -2.83 17.82 19.97
CA THR A 116 -3.39 19.12 19.59
C THR A 116 -2.33 19.99 18.90
N GLY A 117 -2.75 20.85 17.96
CA GLY A 117 -1.84 21.79 17.32
C GLY A 117 -0.97 21.23 16.19
N CYS A 118 -1.11 19.95 15.82
CA CYS A 118 -0.53 19.40 14.61
C CYS A 118 -1.37 19.84 13.40
N GLU A 119 -0.78 20.58 12.45
CA GLU A 119 -1.46 20.99 11.24
C GLU A 119 -1.59 19.84 10.25
N VAL A 120 -2.84 19.44 9.93
CA VAL A 120 -3.09 18.45 8.87
C VAL A 120 -3.36 19.19 7.56
N LEU A 121 -2.39 19.14 6.64
CA LEU A 121 -2.44 19.83 5.36
C LEU A 121 -3.49 19.22 4.42
N PRO A 122 -3.93 19.90 3.35
CA PRO A 122 -4.75 19.30 2.30
C PRO A 122 -4.05 18.09 1.66
N VAL A 123 -4.83 17.08 1.26
CA VAL A 123 -4.26 15.86 0.65
C VAL A 123 -3.63 16.17 -0.70
N LEU A 124 -2.41 15.69 -0.93
CA LEU A 124 -1.81 15.72 -2.26
C LEU A 124 -2.46 14.64 -3.13
N GLY A 125 -3.45 15.04 -3.93
CA GLY A 125 -4.17 14.17 -4.85
C GLY A 125 -3.47 14.01 -6.21
N MET A 126 -4.11 13.24 -7.10
CA MET A 126 -3.72 13.05 -8.51
C MET A 126 -4.62 13.87 -9.43
N GLU A 127 -4.08 14.39 -10.53
CA GLU A 127 -4.89 14.99 -11.60
C GLU A 127 -5.73 13.91 -12.32
N ASN A 128 -5.11 12.77 -12.63
CA ASN A 128 -5.81 11.60 -13.15
C ASN A 128 -5.66 10.42 -12.18
N PRO A 129 -6.69 10.06 -11.40
CA PRO A 129 -6.64 9.02 -10.40
C PRO A 129 -6.82 7.60 -10.95
N TRP A 130 -6.70 7.42 -12.26
CA TRP A 130 -6.82 6.14 -12.95
C TRP A 130 -5.49 5.65 -13.52
N HIS A 131 -5.38 4.36 -13.80
CA HIS A 131 -4.19 3.71 -14.42
C HIS A 131 -2.86 4.05 -13.74
N TYR A 132 -2.90 4.34 -12.44
CA TYR A 132 -1.71 4.73 -11.67
C TYR A 132 -0.88 3.54 -11.20
N ARG A 133 -1.53 2.38 -10.98
CA ARG A 133 -0.92 1.24 -10.31
C ARG A 133 0.02 0.49 -11.24
N ASN A 134 1.32 0.57 -10.95
CA ASN A 134 2.39 -0.02 -11.75
C ASN A 134 2.65 -1.50 -11.45
N LYS A 135 2.05 -2.07 -10.39
CA LYS A 135 2.16 -3.48 -10.00
C LYS A 135 0.78 -4.11 -9.88
N MET A 136 0.52 -5.10 -10.69
CA MET A 136 -0.62 -6.02 -10.59
C MET A 136 -0.18 -7.32 -9.92
N GLN A 137 -1.07 -7.95 -9.16
CA GLN A 137 -0.84 -9.28 -8.58
C GLN A 137 -2.19 -9.96 -8.36
N PHE A 138 -2.60 -10.76 -9.33
CA PHE A 138 -3.93 -11.35 -9.40
C PHE A 138 -3.88 -12.88 -9.28
N PRO A 139 -4.74 -13.50 -8.45
CA PRO A 139 -4.91 -14.94 -8.41
C PRO A 139 -5.51 -15.48 -9.71
N ALA A 140 -5.15 -16.70 -10.06
CA ALA A 140 -5.79 -17.51 -11.08
C ALA A 140 -6.65 -18.59 -10.43
N ALA A 141 -7.88 -18.77 -10.91
CA ALA A 141 -8.81 -19.81 -10.45
C ALA A 141 -9.53 -20.47 -11.62
N LYS A 142 -10.17 -21.60 -11.37
CA LYS A 142 -11.10 -22.23 -12.32
C LYS A 142 -12.46 -22.34 -11.67
N THR A 143 -13.47 -21.71 -12.25
CA THR A 143 -14.86 -21.73 -11.77
C THR A 143 -15.76 -22.13 -12.92
N GLU A 144 -16.62 -23.13 -12.73
CA GLU A 144 -17.54 -23.65 -13.76
C GLU A 144 -16.84 -23.98 -15.08
N GLY A 145 -15.65 -24.58 -14.99
CA GLY A 145 -14.86 -24.99 -16.16
C GLY A 145 -14.05 -23.85 -16.84
N LYS A 146 -14.26 -22.58 -16.47
CA LYS A 146 -13.61 -21.40 -17.07
C LYS A 146 -12.43 -20.90 -16.21
N ILE A 147 -11.35 -20.52 -16.85
CA ILE A 147 -10.21 -19.83 -16.19
C ILE A 147 -10.62 -18.41 -15.88
N GLN A 148 -10.39 -18.01 -14.63
CA GLN A 148 -10.61 -16.67 -14.12
C GLN A 148 -9.28 -16.12 -13.60
N ILE A 149 -8.96 -14.87 -13.93
CA ILE A 149 -7.84 -14.11 -13.36
C ILE A 149 -8.36 -12.73 -12.99
N GLY A 150 -8.11 -12.31 -11.74
CA GLY A 150 -8.58 -11.00 -11.26
C GLY A 150 -8.38 -10.82 -9.76
N CYS A 151 -9.25 -10.09 -9.12
CA CYS A 151 -9.20 -9.83 -7.68
C CYS A 151 -10.09 -10.79 -6.90
N TYR A 152 -9.81 -10.95 -5.61
CA TYR A 152 -10.76 -11.59 -4.71
C TYR A 152 -11.99 -10.69 -4.48
N ALA A 153 -13.16 -11.29 -4.39
CA ALA A 153 -14.33 -10.62 -3.84
C ALA A 153 -14.06 -10.23 -2.38
N ALA A 154 -14.64 -9.13 -1.94
CA ALA A 154 -14.40 -8.60 -0.59
C ALA A 154 -14.65 -9.67 0.48
N LEU A 155 -13.68 -9.81 1.40
CA LEU A 155 -13.73 -10.76 2.54
C LEU A 155 -13.84 -12.25 2.14
N THR A 156 -13.49 -12.60 0.90
CA THR A 156 -13.52 -14.00 0.41
C THR A 156 -12.27 -14.35 -0.38
N HIS A 157 -12.11 -15.65 -0.73
CA HIS A 157 -11.13 -16.13 -1.69
C HIS A 157 -11.75 -16.40 -3.08
N ASN A 158 -12.99 -15.97 -3.33
CA ASN A 158 -13.61 -16.11 -4.64
C ASN A 158 -12.99 -15.12 -5.62
N VAL A 159 -12.44 -15.62 -6.72
CA VAL A 159 -11.82 -14.78 -7.76
C VAL A 159 -12.90 -14.17 -8.63
N ILE A 160 -12.92 -12.86 -8.71
CA ILE A 160 -13.72 -12.11 -9.68
C ILE A 160 -12.91 -11.99 -10.95
N ASN A 161 -13.41 -12.55 -12.05
CA ASN A 161 -12.78 -12.41 -13.35
C ASN A 161 -12.83 -10.96 -13.80
N ILE A 162 -11.66 -10.35 -14.02
CA ILE A 162 -11.53 -8.95 -14.43
C ILE A 162 -10.96 -8.92 -15.84
N ASP A 163 -11.61 -8.20 -16.75
CA ASP A 163 -11.12 -8.03 -18.11
C ASP A 163 -10.25 -6.79 -18.24
N ASP A 164 -10.64 -5.70 -17.56
CA ASP A 164 -9.86 -4.47 -17.48
C ASP A 164 -9.99 -3.86 -16.09
N CYS A 165 -8.87 -3.60 -15.44
CA CYS A 165 -8.81 -2.96 -14.12
C CYS A 165 -8.40 -1.49 -14.28
N LEU A 166 -9.34 -0.58 -14.06
CA LEU A 166 -9.17 0.85 -14.32
C LEU A 166 -8.05 1.52 -13.50
N ILE A 167 -7.64 0.94 -12.37
CA ILE A 167 -6.51 1.48 -11.58
C ILE A 167 -5.15 0.93 -12.03
N GLN A 168 -5.11 -0.20 -12.76
CA GLN A 168 -3.86 -0.79 -13.23
C GLN A 168 -3.34 -0.11 -14.50
N LYS A 169 -2.00 -0.10 -14.68
CA LYS A 169 -1.40 0.25 -15.98
C LYS A 169 -1.91 -0.71 -17.05
N GLN A 170 -2.16 -0.20 -18.27
CA GLN A 170 -2.71 -0.99 -19.37
C GLN A 170 -1.86 -2.23 -19.71
N ALA A 171 -0.53 -2.11 -19.63
CA ALA A 171 0.36 -3.26 -19.81
C ALA A 171 0.09 -4.41 -18.82
N ASN A 172 -0.29 -4.08 -17.58
CA ASN A 172 -0.67 -5.10 -16.59
C ASN A 172 -1.99 -5.81 -16.96
N ASN A 173 -2.99 -5.05 -17.43
CA ASN A 173 -4.24 -5.63 -17.93
C ASN A 173 -3.98 -6.54 -19.13
N LYS A 174 -3.10 -6.12 -20.04
CA LYS A 174 -2.75 -6.91 -21.22
C LYS A 174 -2.03 -8.22 -20.83
N ILE A 175 -1.08 -8.18 -19.88
CA ILE A 175 -0.44 -9.41 -19.36
C ILE A 175 -1.50 -10.39 -18.84
N MET A 176 -2.45 -9.90 -18.02
CA MET A 176 -3.51 -10.73 -17.47
C MET A 176 -4.37 -11.39 -18.55
N GLN A 177 -4.77 -10.62 -19.57
CA GLN A 177 -5.59 -11.10 -20.69
C GLN A 177 -4.84 -12.16 -21.49
N VAL A 178 -3.57 -11.93 -21.84
CA VAL A 178 -2.73 -12.87 -22.59
C VAL A 178 -2.53 -14.17 -21.82
N VAL A 179 -2.21 -14.09 -20.52
CA VAL A 179 -2.02 -15.28 -19.70
C VAL A 179 -3.32 -16.08 -19.57
N ARG A 180 -4.46 -15.41 -19.42
CA ARG A 180 -5.77 -16.07 -19.39
C ARG A 180 -6.06 -16.79 -20.69
N HIS A 181 -5.83 -16.13 -21.83
CA HIS A 181 -6.02 -16.72 -23.17
C HIS A 181 -5.12 -17.94 -23.36
N TRP A 182 -3.83 -17.82 -23.02
CA TRP A 182 -2.89 -18.93 -23.05
C TRP A 182 -3.36 -20.13 -22.19
N MET A 183 -3.80 -19.85 -20.96
CA MET A 183 -4.31 -20.92 -20.07
C MET A 183 -5.52 -21.63 -20.67
N GLN A 184 -6.43 -20.90 -21.30
CA GLN A 184 -7.61 -21.46 -21.95
C GLN A 184 -7.24 -22.27 -23.20
N GLN A 185 -6.41 -21.71 -24.08
CA GLN A 185 -6.01 -22.32 -25.36
C GLN A 185 -5.27 -23.65 -25.17
N PHE A 186 -4.36 -23.69 -24.19
CA PHE A 186 -3.50 -24.87 -23.94
C PHE A 186 -3.93 -25.70 -22.75
N ASN A 187 -5.14 -25.49 -22.21
CA ASN A 187 -5.69 -26.21 -21.06
C ASN A 187 -4.77 -26.20 -19.82
N ILE A 188 -4.10 -25.09 -19.57
CA ILE A 188 -3.24 -24.92 -18.39
C ILE A 188 -4.11 -24.73 -17.16
N SER A 189 -3.90 -25.58 -16.15
CA SER A 189 -4.71 -25.57 -14.92
C SER A 189 -4.36 -24.37 -14.02
N ALA A 190 -5.40 -23.74 -13.47
CA ALA A 190 -5.22 -22.88 -12.31
C ALA A 190 -4.96 -23.73 -11.06
N TYR A 191 -4.17 -23.19 -10.13
CA TYR A 191 -3.92 -23.84 -8.84
C TYR A 191 -5.15 -23.77 -7.95
N ASP A 192 -5.54 -24.89 -7.41
CA ASP A 192 -6.63 -25.02 -6.46
C ASP A 192 -6.04 -25.15 -5.03
N GLU A 193 -6.34 -24.17 -4.18
CA GLU A 193 -5.83 -24.09 -2.80
C GLU A 193 -6.34 -25.25 -1.92
N SER A 194 -7.53 -25.78 -2.20
CA SER A 194 -8.14 -26.86 -1.43
C SER A 194 -7.44 -28.21 -1.69
N THR A 195 -7.16 -28.49 -2.95
CA THR A 195 -6.52 -29.77 -3.37
C THR A 195 -4.99 -29.67 -3.43
N GLY A 196 -4.46 -28.45 -3.57
CA GLY A 196 -3.03 -28.20 -3.78
C GLY A 196 -2.53 -28.63 -5.16
N LYS A 197 -3.42 -28.78 -6.14
CA LYS A 197 -3.10 -29.19 -7.52
C LYS A 197 -3.28 -28.04 -8.49
N GLY A 198 -2.59 -28.11 -9.63
CA GLY A 198 -2.64 -27.10 -10.69
C GLY A 198 -1.30 -26.42 -10.91
N VAL A 199 -1.21 -25.61 -11.97
CA VAL A 199 0.04 -25.00 -12.45
C VAL A 199 0.14 -23.54 -12.02
N VAL A 200 -0.77 -22.68 -12.48
CA VAL A 200 -0.70 -21.22 -12.28
C VAL A 200 -1.45 -20.81 -11.02
N ARG A 201 -0.74 -20.14 -10.10
CA ARG A 201 -1.30 -19.61 -8.85
C ARG A 201 -1.71 -18.15 -9.01
N HIS A 202 -0.77 -17.32 -9.49
CA HIS A 202 -0.97 -15.89 -9.65
C HIS A 202 -0.30 -15.40 -10.92
N VAL A 203 -0.82 -14.31 -11.43
CA VAL A 203 -0.22 -13.52 -12.51
C VAL A 203 0.15 -12.17 -11.93
N MET A 204 1.41 -11.77 -12.08
CA MET A 204 1.88 -10.47 -11.68
C MET A 204 2.42 -9.71 -12.89
N GLY A 205 2.08 -8.43 -12.99
CA GLY A 205 2.65 -7.48 -13.94
C GLY A 205 3.37 -6.36 -13.19
N ARG A 206 4.48 -5.90 -13.73
CA ARG A 206 5.16 -4.67 -13.32
C ARG A 206 5.42 -3.81 -14.54
N ALA A 207 5.10 -2.53 -14.46
CA ALA A 207 5.31 -1.57 -15.55
C ALA A 207 6.06 -0.34 -15.03
N GLY A 208 7.23 -0.06 -15.56
CA GLY A 208 7.99 1.14 -15.27
C GLY A 208 7.24 2.37 -15.77
N ALA A 209 6.90 3.29 -14.87
CA ALA A 209 6.06 4.45 -15.18
C ALA A 209 6.77 5.48 -16.07
N LYS A 210 8.08 5.63 -15.90
CA LYS A 210 8.92 6.58 -16.67
C LYS A 210 9.65 5.91 -17.85
N THR A 211 9.95 4.61 -17.75
CA THR A 211 10.73 3.90 -18.78
C THR A 211 9.85 3.14 -19.75
N GLY A 212 8.61 2.81 -19.40
CA GLY A 212 7.75 1.93 -20.16
C GLY A 212 8.21 0.47 -20.17
N GLU A 213 9.26 0.09 -19.44
CA GLU A 213 9.70 -1.30 -19.35
C GLU A 213 8.69 -2.14 -18.58
N VAL A 214 8.36 -3.33 -19.12
CA VAL A 214 7.33 -4.21 -18.56
C VAL A 214 7.92 -5.57 -18.20
N MET A 215 7.50 -6.11 -17.06
CA MET A 215 7.79 -7.46 -16.58
C MET A 215 6.50 -8.23 -16.34
N ALA A 216 6.41 -9.43 -16.92
CA ALA A 216 5.38 -10.41 -16.58
C ALA A 216 5.98 -11.46 -15.65
N VAL A 217 5.27 -11.79 -14.56
CA VAL A 217 5.68 -12.85 -13.64
C VAL A 217 4.54 -13.86 -13.50
N ILE A 218 4.83 -15.11 -13.78
CA ILE A 218 3.88 -16.21 -13.62
C ILE A 218 4.26 -17.00 -12.36
N VAL A 219 3.41 -16.92 -11.36
CA VAL A 219 3.60 -17.67 -10.11
C VAL A 219 3.03 -19.06 -10.28
N THR A 220 3.87 -20.09 -10.15
CA THR A 220 3.48 -21.48 -10.40
C THR A 220 3.71 -22.38 -9.20
N ALA A 221 2.91 -23.44 -9.07
CA ALA A 221 3.09 -24.46 -8.06
C ALA A 221 4.12 -25.55 -8.47
N CYS A 222 4.61 -25.53 -9.73
CA CYS A 222 5.53 -26.52 -10.30
C CYS A 222 6.72 -25.82 -10.97
N TYR A 223 7.75 -26.62 -11.30
CA TYR A 223 8.92 -26.12 -12.01
C TYR A 223 8.68 -26.04 -13.52
N ASP A 224 8.06 -27.07 -14.09
CA ASP A 224 7.81 -27.13 -15.51
C ASP A 224 6.46 -26.51 -15.84
N ILE A 225 6.47 -25.55 -16.78
CA ILE A 225 5.26 -24.91 -17.31
C ILE A 225 5.01 -25.53 -18.69
N PRO A 226 3.90 -26.28 -18.86
CA PRO A 226 3.53 -26.75 -20.20
C PRO A 226 3.30 -25.54 -21.14
N HIS A 227 3.71 -25.66 -22.38
CA HIS A 227 3.55 -24.60 -23.38
C HIS A 227 4.17 -23.24 -22.99
N ALA A 228 5.31 -23.27 -22.28
CA ALA A 228 6.01 -22.04 -21.88
C ALA A 228 6.53 -21.22 -23.08
N GLY A 229 6.92 -21.88 -24.16
CA GLY A 229 7.37 -21.24 -25.40
C GLY A 229 6.28 -20.41 -26.06
N GLU A 230 5.07 -20.95 -26.14
CA GLU A 230 3.89 -20.29 -26.67
C GLU A 230 3.50 -19.09 -25.79
N LEU A 231 3.52 -19.23 -24.44
CA LEU A 231 3.30 -18.13 -23.52
C LEU A 231 4.30 -16.98 -23.78
N VAL A 232 5.59 -17.29 -23.89
CA VAL A 232 6.64 -16.30 -24.19
C VAL A 232 6.35 -15.61 -25.51
N THR A 233 5.98 -16.34 -26.54
CA THR A 233 5.67 -15.78 -27.85
C THR A 233 4.46 -14.84 -27.79
N MET A 234 3.36 -15.27 -27.17
CA MET A 234 2.14 -14.46 -27.03
C MET A 234 2.41 -13.17 -26.25
N LEU A 235 3.09 -13.25 -25.11
CA LEU A 235 3.43 -12.07 -24.31
C LEU A 235 4.35 -11.10 -25.07
N LYS A 236 5.33 -11.58 -25.81
CA LYS A 236 6.22 -10.76 -26.64
C LYS A 236 5.48 -10.04 -27.77
N THR A 237 4.49 -10.68 -28.34
CA THR A 237 3.72 -10.13 -29.46
C THR A 237 2.71 -9.09 -29.01
N GLU A 238 2.08 -9.33 -27.84
CA GLU A 238 0.92 -8.56 -27.44
C GLU A 238 1.17 -7.52 -26.34
N VAL A 239 2.31 -7.59 -25.62
CA VAL A 239 2.62 -6.69 -24.49
C VAL A 239 3.71 -5.72 -24.88
N ASP A 240 3.33 -4.47 -25.13
CA ASP A 240 4.28 -3.40 -25.46
C ASP A 240 5.24 -3.14 -24.29
N GLY A 241 6.49 -2.85 -24.61
CA GLY A 241 7.53 -2.55 -23.63
C GLY A 241 8.02 -3.76 -22.82
N LEU A 242 7.60 -4.99 -23.17
CA LEU A 242 8.01 -6.21 -22.44
C LEU A 242 9.53 -6.43 -22.51
N LYS A 243 10.18 -6.45 -21.35
CA LYS A 243 11.63 -6.66 -21.18
C LYS A 243 11.97 -7.92 -20.40
N SER A 244 11.00 -8.47 -19.68
CA SER A 244 11.21 -9.59 -18.76
C SER A 244 9.97 -10.46 -18.67
N ILE A 245 10.16 -11.79 -18.74
CA ILE A 245 9.17 -12.78 -18.33
C ILE A 245 9.86 -13.68 -17.33
N VAL A 246 9.29 -13.79 -16.14
CA VAL A 246 9.83 -14.59 -15.03
C VAL A 246 8.79 -15.59 -14.55
N GLN A 247 9.21 -16.82 -14.38
CA GLN A 247 8.49 -17.80 -13.57
C GLN A 247 8.93 -17.65 -12.11
N ASN A 248 7.99 -17.43 -11.20
CA ASN A 248 8.23 -17.56 -9.77
C ASN A 248 7.63 -18.87 -9.28
N ILE A 249 8.44 -19.69 -8.59
CA ILE A 249 8.05 -21.03 -8.18
C ILE A 249 7.67 -21.01 -6.70
N ASN A 250 6.39 -21.22 -6.41
CA ASN A 250 5.84 -21.32 -5.07
C ASN A 250 5.08 -22.63 -4.87
N LYS A 251 5.76 -23.64 -4.32
CA LYS A 251 5.18 -24.95 -4.01
C LYS A 251 4.53 -25.03 -2.63
N LYS A 252 4.67 -23.99 -1.79
CA LYS A 252 4.17 -24.00 -0.42
C LYS A 252 2.66 -23.77 -0.37
N ARG A 253 1.96 -24.52 0.48
CA ARG A 253 0.54 -24.32 0.77
C ARG A 253 0.39 -23.25 1.88
N THR A 254 0.62 -22.00 1.52
CA THR A 254 0.53 -20.85 2.42
C THR A 254 -0.09 -19.66 1.67
N ASN A 255 -0.51 -18.64 2.42
CA ASN A 255 -1.03 -17.39 1.86
C ASN A 255 0.08 -16.50 1.24
N ILE A 256 1.35 -16.93 1.31
CA ILE A 256 2.46 -16.22 0.66
C ILE A 256 2.35 -16.44 -0.84
N ILE A 257 2.21 -15.36 -1.59
CA ILE A 257 2.00 -15.40 -3.04
C ILE A 257 3.29 -15.79 -3.78
N MET A 258 4.42 -15.15 -3.43
CA MET A 258 5.69 -15.34 -4.13
C MET A 258 6.57 -16.38 -3.42
N GLY A 259 7.10 -17.31 -4.19
CA GLY A 259 8.14 -18.22 -3.72
C GLY A 259 9.55 -17.59 -3.77
N ALA A 260 10.52 -18.26 -3.17
CA ALA A 260 11.92 -17.78 -3.15
C ALA A 260 12.67 -17.99 -4.48
N LYS A 261 12.21 -18.89 -5.36
CA LYS A 261 12.92 -19.23 -6.60
C LYS A 261 12.29 -18.54 -7.81
N ASN A 262 13.13 -17.85 -8.58
CA ASN A 262 12.78 -17.25 -9.87
C ASN A 262 13.55 -17.94 -10.99
N ARG A 263 12.90 -18.10 -12.16
CA ARG A 263 13.49 -18.57 -13.41
C ARG A 263 13.13 -17.58 -14.50
N VAL A 264 14.11 -17.01 -15.16
CA VAL A 264 13.89 -16.12 -16.32
C VAL A 264 13.48 -16.98 -17.50
N LEU A 265 12.32 -16.70 -18.07
CA LEU A 265 11.82 -17.36 -19.30
C LEU A 265 12.19 -16.54 -20.53
N TYR A 266 12.25 -15.20 -20.39
CA TYR A 266 12.65 -14.30 -21.47
C TYR A 266 13.25 -13.01 -20.91
N GLY A 267 14.29 -12.50 -21.59
CA GLY A 267 14.88 -11.19 -21.32
C GLY A 267 15.72 -11.15 -20.04
N LYS A 268 15.51 -10.10 -19.22
CA LYS A 268 16.29 -9.82 -18.01
C LYS A 268 15.53 -10.25 -16.77
N SER A 269 16.26 -10.44 -15.64
CA SER A 269 15.65 -10.71 -14.34
C SER A 269 15.02 -9.48 -13.68
N THR A 270 15.29 -8.28 -14.21
CA THR A 270 14.81 -6.98 -13.69
C THR A 270 14.31 -6.10 -14.81
N ILE A 271 13.45 -5.15 -14.48
CA ILE A 271 13.12 -3.98 -15.30
C ILE A 271 13.66 -2.72 -14.61
N LYS A 272 13.73 -1.63 -15.37
CA LYS A 272 14.16 -0.33 -14.87
C LYS A 272 12.99 0.62 -14.74
N ASP A 273 13.02 1.46 -13.69
CA ASP A 273 12.15 2.64 -13.60
C ASP A 273 12.92 3.81 -12.98
N ARG A 274 12.29 4.97 -12.89
CA ARG A 274 12.88 6.19 -12.32
C ARG A 274 11.92 6.83 -11.32
N LEU A 275 12.51 7.43 -10.29
CA LEU A 275 11.84 8.37 -9.37
C LEU A 275 12.67 9.67 -9.36
N GLY A 276 12.10 10.74 -9.89
CA GLY A 276 12.89 11.93 -10.22
C GLY A 276 14.04 11.59 -11.15
N ASN A 277 15.26 11.94 -10.76
CA ASN A 277 16.49 11.64 -11.52
C ASN A 277 17.11 10.27 -11.18
N LEU A 278 16.62 9.58 -10.14
CA LEU A 278 17.16 8.32 -9.69
C LEU A 278 16.64 7.15 -10.51
N LYS A 279 17.54 6.21 -10.84
CA LYS A 279 17.28 4.97 -11.58
C LYS A 279 17.21 3.81 -10.60
N PHE A 280 16.23 2.92 -10.80
CA PHE A 280 16.04 1.74 -9.98
C PHE A 280 15.92 0.49 -10.85
N ASN A 281 16.59 -0.58 -10.41
CA ASN A 281 16.39 -1.92 -10.94
C ASN A 281 15.33 -2.61 -10.08
N ILE A 282 14.27 -3.10 -10.74
CA ILE A 282 13.11 -3.68 -10.06
C ILE A 282 13.04 -5.16 -10.40
N SER A 283 13.25 -6.02 -9.40
CA SER A 283 13.10 -7.48 -9.52
C SER A 283 11.66 -7.91 -9.26
N PRO A 284 11.29 -9.17 -9.51
CA PRO A 284 9.97 -9.70 -9.14
C PRO A 284 9.63 -9.53 -7.66
N LEU A 285 10.64 -9.65 -6.78
CA LEU A 285 10.47 -9.65 -5.33
C LEU A 285 10.69 -8.26 -4.68
N SER A 286 11.40 -7.33 -5.35
CA SER A 286 11.68 -6.01 -4.78
C SER A 286 10.39 -5.27 -4.40
N PHE A 287 10.39 -4.65 -3.23
CA PHE A 287 9.40 -3.64 -2.93
C PHE A 287 9.71 -2.38 -3.76
N PHE A 288 8.73 -1.87 -4.42
CA PHE A 288 8.74 -0.59 -5.13
C PHE A 288 7.34 -0.02 -5.08
N GLN A 289 7.21 1.25 -4.75
CA GLN A 289 5.91 1.91 -4.57
C GLN A 289 5.05 1.78 -5.84
N VAL A 290 3.77 1.47 -5.65
CA VAL A 290 2.89 1.09 -6.77
C VAL A 290 2.33 2.26 -7.58
N ASN A 291 2.54 3.50 -7.12
CA ASN A 291 2.11 4.74 -7.75
C ASN A 291 3.30 5.69 -7.87
N SER A 292 4.06 5.59 -8.95
CA SER A 292 5.31 6.34 -9.11
C SER A 292 5.10 7.86 -9.09
N ALA A 293 3.99 8.38 -9.61
CA ALA A 293 3.69 9.81 -9.61
C ALA A 293 3.47 10.35 -8.19
N GLN A 294 2.71 9.64 -7.38
CA GLN A 294 2.49 10.04 -5.99
C GLN A 294 3.71 9.74 -5.09
N THR A 295 4.52 8.75 -5.43
CA THR A 295 5.79 8.47 -4.74
C THR A 295 6.74 9.65 -4.85
N GLU A 296 6.83 10.30 -6.02
CA GLU A 296 7.63 11.51 -6.20
C GLU A 296 7.15 12.63 -5.27
N LYS A 297 5.83 12.83 -5.12
CA LYS A 297 5.25 13.81 -4.18
C LYS A 297 5.52 13.42 -2.72
N LEU A 298 5.36 12.15 -2.37
CA LEU A 298 5.61 11.63 -1.02
C LEU A 298 7.06 11.86 -0.61
N TYR A 299 8.03 11.52 -1.48
CA TYR A 299 9.45 11.66 -1.20
C TYR A 299 9.90 13.13 -1.23
N ALA A 300 9.35 13.95 -2.13
CA ALA A 300 9.58 15.39 -2.12
C ALA A 300 9.09 16.02 -0.81
N THR A 301 7.93 15.61 -0.31
CA THR A 301 7.42 16.06 1.00
C THR A 301 8.34 15.62 2.14
N ALA A 302 8.80 14.37 2.13
CA ALA A 302 9.74 13.89 3.17
C ALA A 302 11.07 14.67 3.14
N LEU A 303 11.59 14.99 1.95
CA LEU A 303 12.80 15.79 1.77
C LEU A 303 12.58 17.24 2.23
N ASP A 304 11.43 17.85 1.90
CA ASP A 304 11.06 19.19 2.37
C ASP A 304 10.95 19.25 3.89
N PHE A 305 10.32 18.26 4.52
CA PHE A 305 10.20 18.20 5.98
C PHE A 305 11.55 17.94 6.66
N ALA A 306 12.43 17.15 6.06
CA ALA A 306 13.78 16.95 6.54
C ALA A 306 14.61 18.25 6.46
N ALA A 307 14.32 19.14 5.50
CA ALA A 307 14.98 20.43 5.28
C ALA A 307 16.52 20.32 5.31
N LEU A 308 17.08 19.40 4.48
CA LEU A 308 18.50 19.10 4.44
C LEU A 308 19.29 20.15 3.68
N SER A 309 20.44 20.55 4.24
CA SER A 309 21.35 21.57 3.69
C SER A 309 22.66 21.02 3.12
N GLY A 310 22.87 19.69 3.20
CA GLY A 310 24.11 19.02 2.84
C GLY A 310 25.07 18.77 4.02
N LYS A 311 24.69 19.16 5.22
CA LYS A 311 25.49 18.99 6.44
C LYS A 311 24.98 17.88 7.35
N GLU A 312 23.75 17.46 7.17
CA GLU A 312 23.01 16.59 8.07
C GLU A 312 23.38 15.11 7.85
N THR A 313 23.42 14.38 8.95
CA THR A 313 23.40 12.92 8.99
C THR A 313 21.97 12.45 9.21
N VAL A 314 21.51 11.57 8.33
CA VAL A 314 20.16 10.98 8.37
C VAL A 314 20.26 9.50 8.68
N ILE A 315 19.40 8.99 9.57
CA ILE A 315 19.14 7.55 9.72
C ILE A 315 17.75 7.26 9.16
N ASP A 316 17.68 6.38 8.16
CA ASP A 316 16.44 5.86 7.60
C ASP A 316 16.20 4.45 8.18
N CYS A 317 15.29 4.36 9.12
CA CYS A 317 14.84 3.09 9.68
C CYS A 317 13.79 2.48 8.76
N TYR A 318 13.95 1.23 8.36
CA TYR A 318 13.08 0.51 7.42
C TYR A 318 13.30 0.92 5.95
N CYS A 319 14.55 1.07 5.52
CA CYS A 319 14.90 1.65 4.22
C CYS A 319 14.49 0.81 2.98
N GLY A 320 14.12 -0.47 3.15
CA GLY A 320 13.76 -1.35 2.05
C GLY A 320 14.88 -1.43 0.99
N THR A 321 14.53 -1.21 -0.28
CA THR A 321 15.49 -1.18 -1.40
C THR A 321 16.21 0.17 -1.55
N GLY A 322 16.19 1.00 -0.51
CA GLY A 322 16.89 2.28 -0.43
C GLY A 322 16.25 3.44 -1.20
N THR A 323 15.00 3.31 -1.62
CA THR A 323 14.39 4.32 -2.53
C THR A 323 14.31 5.70 -1.90
N ILE A 324 13.82 5.82 -0.66
CA ILE A 324 13.73 7.10 0.04
C ILE A 324 15.10 7.54 0.57
N SER A 325 15.93 6.60 1.09
CA SER A 325 17.30 6.87 1.52
C SER A 325 18.12 7.54 0.42
N LEU A 326 18.07 7.00 -0.81
CA LEU A 326 18.79 7.55 -1.96
C LEU A 326 18.22 8.89 -2.41
N TYR A 327 16.90 9.10 -2.22
CA TYR A 327 16.30 10.39 -2.51
C TYR A 327 16.80 11.47 -1.55
N LEU A 328 16.91 11.17 -0.24
CA LEU A 328 17.48 12.05 0.78
C LEU A 328 18.99 12.25 0.61
N ALA A 329 19.71 11.23 0.19
CA ALA A 329 21.17 11.29 0.01
C ALA A 329 21.62 12.35 -0.99
N GLN A 330 20.74 12.79 -1.91
CA GLN A 330 21.03 13.89 -2.84
C GLN A 330 21.22 15.25 -2.13
N LYS A 331 20.74 15.38 -0.87
CA LYS A 331 20.79 16.63 -0.07
C LYS A 331 21.38 16.42 1.32
N ALA A 332 21.70 15.20 1.73
CA ALA A 332 22.31 14.89 3.02
C ALA A 332 23.84 14.80 2.91
N ARG A 333 24.55 15.05 4.01
CA ARG A 333 25.97 14.73 4.14
C ARG A 333 26.18 13.21 4.13
N LYS A 334 25.40 12.48 4.91
CA LYS A 334 25.45 11.02 5.05
C LYS A 334 24.07 10.47 5.36
N VAL A 335 23.74 9.34 4.76
CA VAL A 335 22.53 8.57 5.06
C VAL A 335 22.91 7.16 5.49
N TYR A 336 22.36 6.70 6.61
CA TYR A 336 22.41 5.31 7.05
C TYR A 336 21.02 4.70 6.88
N GLY A 337 20.89 3.67 6.04
CA GLY A 337 19.65 2.92 5.85
C GLY A 337 19.70 1.58 6.59
N ILE A 338 18.68 1.27 7.38
CA ILE A 338 18.57 0.00 8.12
C ILE A 338 17.39 -0.80 7.57
N GLU A 339 17.59 -2.08 7.27
CA GLU A 339 16.57 -2.99 6.78
C GLU A 339 16.89 -4.43 7.19
N ILE A 340 15.87 -5.15 7.65
CA ILE A 340 16.03 -6.53 8.10
C ILE A 340 16.13 -7.55 6.95
N VAL A 341 15.63 -7.19 5.77
CA VAL A 341 15.53 -8.07 4.60
C VAL A 341 16.83 -7.98 3.78
N GLU A 342 17.73 -8.95 3.91
CA GLU A 342 19.01 -8.99 3.22
C GLU A 342 18.94 -8.77 1.69
N PRO A 343 18.02 -9.40 0.92
CA PRO A 343 17.85 -9.11 -0.50
C PRO A 343 17.52 -7.64 -0.80
N ALA A 344 16.79 -6.95 0.08
CA ALA A 344 16.47 -5.53 -0.09
C ALA A 344 17.72 -4.66 0.11
N ILE A 345 18.59 -4.99 1.07
CA ILE A 345 19.88 -4.32 1.27
C ILE A 345 20.79 -4.49 0.06
N LYS A 346 20.80 -5.68 -0.54
CA LYS A 346 21.55 -5.90 -1.78
C LYS A 346 21.04 -5.00 -2.91
N ASP A 347 19.72 -4.95 -3.11
CA ASP A 347 19.09 -4.06 -4.09
C ASP A 347 19.42 -2.59 -3.78
N ALA A 348 19.41 -2.16 -2.50
CA ALA A 348 19.73 -0.79 -2.09
C ALA A 348 21.17 -0.40 -2.45
N ASN A 349 22.15 -1.28 -2.19
CA ASN A 349 23.54 -1.07 -2.57
C ASN A 349 23.74 -1.02 -4.10
N GLU A 350 23.07 -1.89 -4.84
CA GLU A 350 23.08 -1.87 -6.32
C GLU A 350 22.47 -0.58 -6.86
N ASN A 351 21.35 -0.10 -6.27
CA ASN A 351 20.71 1.15 -6.64
C ASN A 351 21.60 2.36 -6.31
N ALA A 352 22.29 2.38 -5.17
CA ALA A 352 23.26 3.43 -4.83
C ALA A 352 24.37 3.53 -5.89
N LYS A 353 24.97 2.39 -6.25
CA LYS A 353 26.00 2.33 -7.30
C LYS A 353 25.47 2.80 -8.66
N ALA A 354 24.27 2.36 -9.06
CA ALA A 354 23.66 2.73 -10.33
C ALA A 354 23.37 4.24 -10.46
N ASN A 355 23.29 4.95 -9.33
CA ASN A 355 23.06 6.38 -9.23
C ASN A 355 24.30 7.20 -8.82
N ASN A 356 25.47 6.57 -8.70
CA ASN A 356 26.71 7.22 -8.24
C ASN A 356 26.57 7.91 -6.86
N ILE A 357 25.77 7.34 -5.95
CA ILE A 357 25.57 7.84 -4.60
C ILE A 357 26.55 7.11 -3.67
N ALA A 358 27.54 7.81 -3.16
CA ALA A 358 28.59 7.28 -2.28
C ALA A 358 28.35 7.60 -0.79
N ASN A 359 27.44 8.54 -0.48
CA ASN A 359 27.15 9.00 0.88
C ASN A 359 25.98 8.26 1.54
N ALA A 360 25.45 7.20 0.93
CA ALA A 360 24.48 6.28 1.53
C ALA A 360 25.17 4.96 1.93
N GLU A 361 24.88 4.48 3.12
CA GLU A 361 25.36 3.21 3.68
C GLU A 361 24.20 2.39 4.17
N PHE A 362 24.14 1.10 3.79
CA PHE A 362 23.02 0.24 4.10
C PHE A 362 23.42 -0.91 5.00
N ILE A 363 22.67 -1.09 6.09
CA ILE A 363 22.93 -2.04 7.17
C ILE A 363 21.81 -3.07 7.19
N CYS A 364 22.18 -4.36 7.11
CA CYS A 364 21.24 -5.47 7.22
C CYS A 364 21.04 -5.85 8.68
N GLY A 365 19.87 -5.59 9.24
CA GLY A 365 19.54 -5.94 10.60
C GLY A 365 18.23 -5.36 11.09
N ASP A 366 17.85 -5.74 12.30
CA ASP A 366 16.67 -5.19 12.97
C ASP A 366 16.95 -3.75 13.43
N ALA A 367 16.11 -2.80 13.03
CA ALA A 367 16.24 -1.39 13.42
C ALA A 367 16.28 -1.20 14.95
N ALA A 368 15.58 -2.06 15.71
CA ALA A 368 15.61 -2.04 17.18
C ALA A 368 16.98 -2.42 17.78
N VAL A 369 17.86 -3.03 16.99
CA VAL A 369 19.21 -3.44 17.37
C VAL A 369 20.26 -2.54 16.72
N GLU A 370 20.15 -2.36 15.40
CA GLU A 370 21.18 -1.66 14.61
C GLU A 370 21.22 -0.15 14.88
N MET A 371 20.06 0.47 15.10
CA MET A 371 20.04 1.89 15.44
C MET A 371 20.78 2.20 16.74
N PRO A 372 20.51 1.55 17.90
CA PRO A 372 21.30 1.72 19.11
C PRO A 372 22.80 1.42 18.92
N ALA A 373 23.17 0.45 18.06
CA ALA A 373 24.56 0.13 17.76
C ALA A 373 25.27 1.27 16.99
N LEU A 374 24.62 1.84 15.98
CA LEU A 374 25.10 3.03 15.27
C LEU A 374 25.36 4.21 16.23
N LEU A 375 24.44 4.43 17.15
CA LEU A 375 24.57 5.51 18.12
C LEU A 375 25.77 5.29 19.08
N LYS A 376 25.96 4.06 19.52
CA LYS A 376 27.14 3.69 20.34
C LYS A 376 28.45 3.82 19.60
N SER A 377 28.47 3.64 18.27
CA SER A 377 29.65 3.85 17.43
C SER A 377 30.00 5.34 17.20
N GLY A 378 29.19 6.26 17.77
CA GLY A 378 29.41 7.70 17.68
C GLY A 378 28.63 8.41 16.57
N VAL A 379 27.76 7.70 15.85
CA VAL A 379 26.88 8.34 14.85
C VAL A 379 25.82 9.18 15.57
N LYS A 380 25.77 10.47 15.23
CA LYS A 380 24.76 11.42 15.75
C LYS A 380 23.87 11.85 14.59
N PRO A 381 22.63 11.36 14.51
CA PRO A 381 21.71 11.79 13.48
C PRO A 381 21.14 13.19 13.80
N ASP A 382 21.10 14.05 12.79
CA ASP A 382 20.38 15.32 12.83
C ASP A 382 18.89 15.08 12.53
N THR A 383 18.61 14.11 11.66
CA THR A 383 17.27 13.71 11.24
C THR A 383 17.11 12.20 11.26
N VAL A 384 15.98 11.72 11.76
CA VAL A 384 15.58 10.32 11.62
C VAL A 384 14.35 10.25 10.72
N LEU A 385 14.43 9.39 9.69
CA LEU A 385 13.30 9.04 8.85
C LEU A 385 12.77 7.66 9.27
N LEU A 386 11.44 7.55 9.30
CA LEU A 386 10.70 6.34 9.62
C LEU A 386 9.72 6.04 8.48
N ASP A 387 9.74 4.81 7.95
CA ASP A 387 8.73 4.27 7.01
C ASP A 387 8.39 2.83 7.40
N PRO A 388 7.81 2.61 8.61
CA PRO A 388 7.57 1.29 9.13
C PRO A 388 6.39 0.57 8.45
N PRO A 389 6.23 -0.75 8.65
CA PRO A 389 5.06 -1.49 8.22
C PRO A 389 3.77 -0.98 8.89
N ARG A 390 2.61 -1.46 8.42
CA ARG A 390 1.27 -1.05 8.92
C ARG A 390 1.08 -1.09 10.44
N ALA A 391 1.84 -1.90 11.14
CA ALA A 391 1.80 -2.01 12.60
C ALA A 391 2.42 -0.79 13.32
N GLY A 392 3.17 0.05 12.60
CA GLY A 392 3.96 1.15 13.16
C GLY A 392 5.36 0.70 13.58
N CYS A 393 6.09 1.58 14.27
CA CYS A 393 7.43 1.32 14.76
C CYS A 393 7.45 0.39 15.97
N ASP A 394 8.54 -0.38 16.10
CA ASP A 394 8.86 -1.07 17.35
C ASP A 394 9.14 -0.06 18.47
N LYS A 395 8.67 -0.38 19.68
CA LYS A 395 8.85 0.49 20.85
C LYS A 395 10.31 0.75 21.19
N LYS A 396 11.21 -0.20 20.92
CA LYS A 396 12.65 -0.04 21.14
C LYS A 396 13.25 0.98 20.18
N VAL A 397 12.79 1.02 18.92
CA VAL A 397 13.21 2.03 17.93
C VAL A 397 12.76 3.41 18.40
N LEU A 398 11.49 3.57 18.79
CA LEU A 398 10.97 4.83 19.31
C LEU A 398 11.72 5.30 20.56
N ALA A 399 12.01 4.38 21.50
CA ALA A 399 12.79 4.69 22.70
C ALA A 399 14.23 5.09 22.39
N ALA A 400 14.88 4.44 21.40
CA ALA A 400 16.21 4.82 20.96
C ALA A 400 16.22 6.23 20.34
N ILE A 401 15.24 6.57 19.51
CA ILE A 401 15.08 7.92 18.97
C ILE A 401 14.91 8.96 20.07
N ALA A 402 14.02 8.68 21.04
CA ALA A 402 13.77 9.55 22.18
C ALA A 402 15.03 9.75 23.07
N GLY A 403 15.90 8.74 23.14
CA GLY A 403 17.16 8.81 23.88
C GLY A 403 18.23 9.65 23.20
N VAL A 404 18.31 9.59 21.85
CA VAL A 404 19.34 10.32 21.05
C VAL A 404 18.94 11.75 20.78
N LYS A 405 17.62 12.01 20.75
CA LYS A 405 17.05 13.34 20.51
C LYS A 405 17.54 14.01 19.24
N PRO A 406 17.38 13.38 18.02
CA PRO A 406 17.63 14.07 16.78
C PRO A 406 16.76 15.33 16.69
N GLU A 407 17.25 16.36 16.01
CA GLU A 407 16.51 17.63 15.89
C GLU A 407 15.15 17.45 15.20
N LYS A 408 15.08 16.51 14.24
CA LYS A 408 13.91 16.25 13.41
C LYS A 408 13.60 14.75 13.30
N ILE A 409 12.32 14.45 13.26
CA ILE A 409 11.80 13.13 12.87
C ILE A 409 10.83 13.35 11.71
N VAL A 410 11.09 12.67 10.59
CA VAL A 410 10.18 12.60 9.44
C VAL A 410 9.57 11.21 9.43
N TYR A 411 8.27 11.12 9.67
CA TYR A 411 7.55 9.85 9.77
C TYR A 411 6.65 9.66 8.56
N VAL A 412 6.93 8.68 7.71
CA VAL A 412 6.07 8.22 6.60
C VAL A 412 5.23 7.05 7.11
N SER A 413 3.93 7.03 6.84
CA SER A 413 3.05 5.96 7.31
C SER A 413 1.87 5.71 6.37
N CYS A 414 1.60 4.44 6.12
CA CYS A 414 0.40 3.97 5.40
C CYS A 414 -0.81 3.71 6.33
N ASN A 415 -0.68 3.97 7.64
CA ASN A 415 -1.75 3.73 8.61
C ASN A 415 -1.85 4.89 9.62
N PRO A 416 -2.88 5.75 9.51
CA PRO A 416 -3.05 6.89 10.40
C PRO A 416 -3.13 6.54 11.88
N ALA A 417 -3.69 5.37 12.24
CA ALA A 417 -3.86 4.97 13.63
C ALA A 417 -2.52 4.60 14.28
N SER A 418 -1.66 3.85 13.58
CA SER A 418 -0.31 3.53 14.10
C SER A 418 0.58 4.76 14.12
N LEU A 419 0.47 5.63 13.10
CA LEU A 419 1.16 6.92 13.08
C LEU A 419 0.83 7.75 14.32
N ALA A 420 -0.47 7.93 14.60
CA ALA A 420 -0.94 8.74 15.73
C ALA A 420 -0.45 8.18 17.08
N ARG A 421 -0.49 6.86 17.25
CA ARG A 421 0.04 6.18 18.45
C ARG A 421 1.54 6.43 18.65
N ASP A 422 2.31 6.30 17.57
CA ASP A 422 3.77 6.44 17.64
C ASP A 422 4.17 7.91 17.81
N MET A 423 3.44 8.84 17.18
CA MET A 423 3.59 10.28 17.40
C MET A 423 3.28 10.66 18.85
N ALA A 424 2.24 10.08 19.48
CA ALA A 424 1.92 10.32 20.89
C ALA A 424 3.11 9.96 21.77
N PHE A 425 3.70 8.77 21.58
CA PHE A 425 4.91 8.39 22.33
C PHE A 425 6.04 9.40 22.16
N LEU A 426 6.30 9.87 20.95
CA LEU A 426 7.36 10.83 20.69
C LEU A 426 7.06 12.20 21.32
N THR A 427 5.79 12.65 21.30
CA THR A 427 5.41 13.91 21.95
C THR A 427 5.54 13.83 23.47
N GLU A 428 5.22 12.70 24.10
CA GLU A 428 5.49 12.47 25.52
C GLU A 428 6.99 12.46 25.87
N ASN A 429 7.87 12.29 24.86
CA ASN A 429 9.32 12.24 25.03
C ASN A 429 10.06 13.49 24.47
N GLY A 430 9.37 14.63 24.43
CA GLY A 430 9.98 15.93 24.14
C GLY A 430 9.99 16.34 22.68
N TYR A 431 9.11 15.79 21.86
CA TYR A 431 8.90 16.23 20.48
C TYR A 431 7.55 16.94 20.33
N LYS A 432 7.53 17.93 19.46
CA LYS A 432 6.30 18.58 18.99
C LYS A 432 5.94 18.07 17.61
N ALA A 433 4.73 17.57 17.46
CA ALA A 433 4.15 17.28 16.16
C ALA A 433 3.76 18.59 15.49
N VAL A 434 4.45 18.95 14.40
CA VAL A 434 4.31 20.26 13.74
C VAL A 434 3.24 20.22 12.67
N LYS A 435 3.41 19.31 11.70
CA LYS A 435 2.49 19.16 10.56
C LYS A 435 2.46 17.75 10.02
N ALA A 436 1.36 17.41 9.37
CA ALA A 436 1.17 16.13 8.68
C ALA A 436 0.64 16.42 7.27
N GLN A 437 1.29 15.83 6.26
CA GLN A 437 0.91 15.93 4.85
C GLN A 437 0.39 14.58 4.37
N PRO A 438 -0.93 14.43 4.22
CA PRO A 438 -1.49 13.23 3.58
C PRO A 438 -1.21 13.24 2.07
N VAL A 439 -0.92 12.06 1.51
CA VAL A 439 -0.66 11.85 0.08
C VAL A 439 -1.53 10.68 -0.41
N ASP A 440 -2.35 10.93 -1.42
CA ASP A 440 -3.22 9.89 -1.97
C ASP A 440 -2.45 8.94 -2.90
N MET A 441 -1.72 8.01 -2.30
CA MET A 441 -0.99 6.96 -3.03
C MET A 441 -1.93 5.94 -3.69
N PHE A 442 -3.16 5.83 -3.20
CA PHE A 442 -4.10 4.79 -3.58
C PHE A 442 -5.51 5.35 -3.88
N PRO A 443 -5.67 6.18 -4.94
CA PRO A 443 -6.99 6.62 -5.38
C PRO A 443 -8.00 5.48 -5.51
N MET A 444 -9.27 5.76 -5.28
CA MET A 444 -10.39 4.81 -5.32
C MET A 444 -10.41 3.80 -4.17
N THR A 445 -9.43 3.83 -3.26
CA THR A 445 -9.38 2.99 -2.06
C THR A 445 -9.45 3.84 -0.79
N SER A 446 -9.72 3.22 0.36
CA SER A 446 -9.73 3.88 1.66
C SER A 446 -8.33 4.16 2.23
N HIS A 447 -7.27 3.71 1.57
CA HIS A 447 -5.90 3.86 2.05
C HIS A 447 -5.37 5.28 1.80
N ILE A 448 -4.56 5.75 2.74
CA ILE A 448 -3.85 7.03 2.68
C ILE A 448 -2.42 6.86 3.21
N GLU A 449 -1.46 7.49 2.56
CA GLU A 449 -0.11 7.69 3.10
C GLU A 449 -0.02 9.06 3.74
N THR A 450 0.80 9.20 4.77
CA THR A 450 0.98 10.47 5.48
C THR A 450 2.45 10.67 5.82
N VAL A 451 2.98 11.86 5.52
CA VAL A 451 4.29 12.29 6.01
C VAL A 451 4.06 13.24 7.17
N ALA A 452 4.58 12.93 8.35
CA ALA A 452 4.51 13.78 9.53
C ALA A 452 5.90 14.33 9.90
N LEU A 453 5.93 15.59 10.33
CA LEU A 453 7.12 16.24 10.87
C LEU A 453 6.98 16.43 12.37
N LEU A 454 7.96 15.90 13.11
CA LEU A 454 8.12 16.16 14.54
C LEU A 454 9.48 16.89 14.75
N MET A 455 9.47 17.88 15.62
CA MET A 455 10.64 18.67 15.99
C MET A 455 10.93 18.51 17.47
N LEU A 456 12.20 18.38 17.83
CA LEU A 456 12.61 18.36 19.23
C LEU A 456 12.28 19.70 19.87
N GLU A 457 11.57 19.69 20.99
CA GLU A 457 11.32 20.89 21.79
C GLU A 457 12.62 21.30 22.51
N LYS A 458 12.94 22.61 22.41
CA LYS A 458 14.14 23.20 23.03
C LYS A 458 13.89 23.58 24.47
#